data_49c2795fa3f896c936408c03e450fc2c
#
_entry.id   49c2795fa3f896c936408c03e450fc2c
#
_cell.length_a   1.000
_cell.length_b   1.000
_cell.length_c   1.000
_cell.angle_alpha   90.00
_cell.angle_beta   90.00
_cell.angle_gamma   90.00
#
_symmetry.space_group_name_H-M   'P 1'
#
loop_
_entity.id
_entity.type
_entity.pdbx_description
1 polymer ?
#
loop_
_entity_poly.entity_id
_entity_poly.type
_entity_poly.pdbx_seq_one_letter_code
_entity_poly.pdbx_strand_id
1 'polypeptide(L)'
;WGVGWYDRDASPEPAVYREVRPAWNDENMRRLSPLVETSLYFAHVRAASPGLAVHQLNCHPFPGGQHTLEDSRHRDPIEEARQELMFMHNGGLGAYQDVIRRLRNELEEETYLGIRGSTDSEHAFALVQDTLGEDVIDPDVGDLAGALRESLTTLERLKREHGDPTATTWANFCLTDGESIAATRYASPE
;
A
#
# COMPACT_ATOMS: atom_id res chain seq x y z
N TRP A 1 -6.88 10.33 7.38
CA TRP A 1 -5.93 10.89 6.40
C TRP A 1 -4.51 10.50 6.72
N GLY A 2 -3.60 10.67 5.77
CA GLY A 2 -2.18 10.54 6.04
C GLY A 2 -1.34 11.14 4.93
N VAL A 3 -0.06 11.30 5.24
CA VAL A 3 0.98 11.78 4.34
C VAL A 3 2.24 10.94 4.55
N GLY A 4 2.95 10.68 3.48
CA GLY A 4 4.25 10.02 3.52
C GLY A 4 5.20 10.73 2.57
N TRP A 5 6.47 10.78 2.92
CA TRP A 5 7.51 11.45 2.16
C TRP A 5 8.86 10.75 2.36
N TYR A 6 9.81 11.07 1.51
CA TYR A 6 11.17 10.58 1.62
C TYR A 6 12.12 11.69 2.03
N ASP A 7 13.03 11.35 2.93
CA ASP A 7 14.22 12.11 3.28
C ASP A 7 15.40 11.15 3.18
N ARG A 8 15.97 11.07 1.98
CA ARG A 8 17.03 10.11 1.65
C ARG A 8 18.34 10.36 2.40
N ASP A 9 18.55 11.56 2.93
CA ASP A 9 19.70 11.86 3.79
C ASP A 9 19.53 11.27 5.20
N ALA A 10 18.27 11.09 5.63
CA ALA A 10 17.95 10.55 6.94
C ALA A 10 17.69 9.04 6.92
N SER A 11 16.97 8.52 5.92
CA SER A 11 16.59 7.11 5.82
C SER A 11 16.19 6.74 4.39
N PRO A 12 16.49 5.51 3.93
CA PRO A 12 15.91 4.98 2.69
C PRO A 12 14.39 4.78 2.80
N GLU A 13 13.88 4.44 4.00
CA GLU A 13 12.47 4.21 4.25
C GLU A 13 11.66 5.51 4.23
N PRO A 14 10.41 5.50 3.73
CA PRO A 14 9.54 6.66 3.80
C PRO A 14 9.14 6.98 5.24
N ALA A 15 9.14 8.26 5.59
CA ALA A 15 8.48 8.75 6.78
C ALA A 15 6.97 8.79 6.52
N VAL A 16 6.16 8.19 7.40
CA VAL A 16 4.70 8.13 7.24
C VAL A 16 3.99 8.64 8.48
N TYR A 17 3.14 9.62 8.29
CA TYR A 17 2.24 10.15 9.29
C TYR A 17 0.78 9.82 8.93
N ARG A 18 0.06 9.16 9.83
CA ARG A 18 -1.34 8.76 9.65
C ARG A 18 -2.18 9.16 10.85
N GLU A 19 -3.36 9.70 10.61
CA GLU A 19 -4.25 10.17 11.66
C GLU A 19 -5.73 9.87 11.28
N VAL A 20 -6.50 9.46 12.27
CA VAL A 20 -7.94 9.17 12.11
C VAL A 20 -8.81 10.42 12.22
N ARG A 21 -8.33 11.45 12.92
CA ARG A 21 -9.02 12.74 12.99
C ARG A 21 -8.95 13.47 11.65
N PRO A 22 -9.89 14.37 11.36
CA PRO A 22 -9.84 15.18 10.15
C PRO A 22 -8.55 16.01 10.06
N ALA A 23 -7.97 16.10 8.84
CA ALA A 23 -6.70 16.77 8.59
C ALA A 23 -6.68 18.24 9.06
N TRP A 24 -7.82 18.95 8.91
CA TRP A 24 -7.95 20.35 9.34
C TRP A 24 -7.91 20.56 10.85
N ASN A 25 -8.03 19.49 11.65
CA ASN A 25 -7.92 19.52 13.11
C ASN A 25 -6.55 19.11 13.62
N ASP A 26 -5.59 18.86 12.74
CA ASP A 26 -4.26 18.40 13.12
C ASP A 26 -3.27 19.58 13.25
N GLU A 27 -3.23 20.15 14.45
CA GLU A 27 -2.29 21.25 14.78
C GLU A 27 -0.83 20.78 14.78
N ASN A 28 -0.57 19.49 15.10
CA ASN A 28 0.80 18.98 15.12
C ASN A 28 1.38 18.92 13.70
N MET A 29 0.63 18.34 12.76
CA MET A 29 1.06 18.29 11.37
C MET A 29 1.19 19.67 10.75
N ARG A 30 0.28 20.61 11.07
CA ARG A 30 0.40 22.00 10.63
C ARG A 30 1.71 22.67 11.06
N ARG A 31 2.21 22.33 12.27
CA ARG A 31 3.47 22.87 12.80
C ARG A 31 4.70 22.16 12.22
N LEU A 32 4.57 20.87 11.90
CA LEU A 32 5.65 20.07 11.34
C LEU A 32 5.82 20.31 9.83
N SER A 33 4.74 20.52 9.09
CA SER A 33 4.76 20.61 7.63
C SER A 33 5.73 21.65 7.05
N PRO A 34 5.96 22.82 7.68
CA PRO A 34 6.97 23.77 7.16
C PRO A 34 8.42 23.31 7.29
N LEU A 35 8.67 22.23 8.03
CA LEU A 35 10.00 21.65 8.25
C LEU A 35 10.26 20.43 7.34
N VAL A 36 9.24 19.99 6.61
CA VAL A 36 9.37 18.84 5.69
C VAL A 36 9.81 19.38 4.32
N GLU A 37 11.01 18.99 3.92
CA GLU A 37 11.55 19.25 2.59
C GLU A 37 11.69 17.93 1.86
N THR A 38 11.01 17.78 0.72
CA THR A 38 11.03 16.55 -0.05
C THR A 38 10.67 16.80 -1.51
N SER A 39 11.26 16.04 -2.42
CA SER A 39 10.92 16.04 -3.84
C SER A 39 9.71 15.16 -4.17
N LEU A 40 9.38 14.20 -3.29
CA LEU A 40 8.30 13.26 -3.50
C LEU A 40 7.53 13.01 -2.19
N TYR A 41 6.22 13.20 -2.27
CA TYR A 41 5.33 12.85 -1.16
C TYR A 41 4.01 12.27 -1.66
N PHE A 42 3.40 11.44 -0.86
CA PHE A 42 2.03 10.96 -1.02
C PHE A 42 1.14 11.57 0.05
N ALA A 43 -0.05 12.03 -0.34
CA ALA A 43 -1.06 12.51 0.59
C ALA A 43 -2.42 11.90 0.25
N HIS A 44 -3.11 11.39 1.25
CA HIS A 44 -4.40 10.73 1.08
C HIS A 44 -5.41 11.16 2.13
N VAL A 45 -6.60 11.55 1.67
CA VAL A 45 -7.75 11.82 2.54
C VAL A 45 -8.83 10.81 2.22
N ARG A 46 -9.28 10.08 3.22
CA ARG A 46 -10.32 9.07 3.09
C ARG A 46 -11.49 9.38 4.00
N ALA A 47 -12.70 9.24 3.48
CA ALA A 47 -13.88 9.08 4.31
C ALA A 47 -13.99 7.61 4.74
N ALA A 48 -14.25 7.35 6.04
CA ALA A 48 -14.47 6.00 6.51
C ALA A 48 -15.78 5.45 5.91
N SER A 49 -15.70 4.29 5.27
CA SER A 49 -16.90 3.59 4.81
C SER A 49 -17.67 2.99 6.01
N PRO A 50 -19.00 2.98 6.00
CA PRO A 50 -19.78 2.33 7.05
C PRO A 50 -19.33 0.88 7.27
N GLY A 51 -19.13 0.50 8.53
CA GLY A 51 -18.72 -0.88 8.90
C GLY A 51 -17.22 -1.15 8.91
N LEU A 52 -16.37 -0.22 8.44
CA LEU A 52 -14.91 -0.35 8.58
C LEU A 52 -14.42 0.32 9.87
N ALA A 53 -13.52 -0.37 10.57
CA ALA A 53 -12.90 0.19 11.76
C ALA A 53 -12.10 1.46 11.43
N VAL A 54 -12.35 2.52 12.19
CA VAL A 54 -11.56 3.76 12.11
C VAL A 54 -10.29 3.54 12.93
N HIS A 55 -9.21 3.20 12.24
CA HIS A 55 -7.92 2.89 12.84
C HIS A 55 -6.77 3.44 12.00
N GLN A 56 -5.67 3.87 12.62
CA GLN A 56 -4.50 4.40 11.91
C GLN A 56 -3.91 3.40 10.90
N LEU A 57 -3.91 2.11 11.24
CA LEU A 57 -3.42 1.05 10.35
C LEU A 57 -4.24 0.91 9.07
N ASN A 58 -5.46 1.44 9.05
CA ASN A 58 -6.33 1.50 7.87
C ASN A 58 -6.21 2.80 7.08
N CYS A 59 -5.32 3.70 7.47
CA CYS A 59 -5.07 4.96 6.77
C CYS A 59 -3.92 4.83 5.78
N HIS A 60 -4.07 5.44 4.62
CA HIS A 60 -3.01 5.57 3.62
C HIS A 60 -2.06 6.74 3.97
N PRO A 61 -0.84 6.75 3.40
CA PRO A 61 -0.23 5.69 2.61
C PRO A 61 0.21 4.50 3.46
N PHE A 62 0.37 3.34 2.83
CA PHE A 62 0.98 2.16 3.46
C PHE A 62 2.46 2.13 3.10
N PRO A 63 3.38 2.13 4.09
CA PRO A 63 4.79 1.86 3.84
C PRO A 63 5.00 0.37 3.64
N GLY A 64 5.98 0.00 2.83
CA GLY A 64 6.42 -1.37 2.67
C GLY A 64 7.15 -1.90 3.90
N GLY A 65 7.43 -3.20 3.91
CA GLY A 65 8.29 -3.84 4.92
C GLY A 65 7.82 -3.61 6.36
N GLN A 66 6.52 -3.70 6.66
CA GLN A 66 6.00 -3.47 8.02
C GLN A 66 6.39 -4.59 9.01
N HIS A 67 7.66 -4.94 9.05
CA HIS A 67 8.15 -5.86 10.07
C HIS A 67 8.32 -5.18 11.42
N THR A 68 8.31 -5.96 12.47
CA THR A 68 8.39 -5.50 13.85
C THR A 68 9.67 -4.70 14.10
N LEU A 69 9.57 -3.61 14.85
CA LEU A 69 10.68 -2.73 15.27
C LEU A 69 11.84 -3.47 15.97
N GLU A 70 11.72 -4.76 16.22
CA GLU A 70 12.69 -5.54 17.00
C GLU A 70 13.83 -6.13 16.14
N ASP A 71 13.70 -6.20 14.81
CA ASP A 71 14.68 -6.92 13.96
C ASP A 71 15.39 -6.05 12.90
N SER A 72 15.59 -4.78 13.20
CA SER A 72 16.21 -3.83 12.25
C SER A 72 17.73 -4.02 12.02
N ARG A 73 18.35 -5.05 12.59
CA ARG A 73 19.81 -5.18 12.62
C ARG A 73 20.45 -6.12 11.59
N HIS A 74 19.64 -6.94 10.92
CA HIS A 74 20.13 -7.88 9.89
C HIS A 74 19.02 -8.12 8.87
N ARG A 75 18.78 -7.14 7.99
CA ARG A 75 17.85 -7.27 6.88
C ARG A 75 18.62 -7.71 5.65
N ASP A 76 18.02 -8.55 4.83
CA ASP A 76 18.56 -8.81 3.52
C ASP A 76 18.23 -7.65 2.55
N PRO A 77 18.94 -7.56 1.41
CA PRO A 77 18.74 -6.47 0.44
C PRO A 77 17.29 -6.41 -0.13
N ILE A 78 16.58 -7.51 -0.15
CA ILE A 78 15.20 -7.60 -0.65
C ILE A 78 14.23 -6.98 0.35
N GLU A 79 14.41 -7.30 1.64
CA GLU A 79 13.63 -6.69 2.73
C GLU A 79 13.86 -5.18 2.77
N GLU A 80 15.10 -4.73 2.57
CA GLU A 80 15.43 -3.30 2.52
C GLU A 80 14.71 -2.62 1.35
N ALA A 81 14.76 -3.17 0.15
CA ALA A 81 14.08 -2.61 -1.03
C ALA A 81 12.55 -2.52 -0.85
N ARG A 82 11.94 -3.54 -0.24
CA ARG A 82 10.50 -3.52 0.05
C ARG A 82 10.11 -2.44 1.05
N GLN A 83 10.98 -2.12 2.01
CA GLN A 83 10.72 -1.06 3.00
C GLN A 83 10.76 0.34 2.41
N GLU A 84 11.42 0.51 1.28
CA GLU A 84 11.42 1.76 0.54
C GLU A 84 10.10 2.05 -0.16
N LEU A 85 9.26 1.04 -0.36
CA LEU A 85 7.99 1.20 -1.05
C LEU A 85 6.96 2.00 -0.24
N MET A 86 6.14 2.75 -0.95
CA MET A 86 4.96 3.41 -0.39
C MET A 86 3.78 3.29 -1.35
N PHE A 87 2.60 2.97 -0.80
CA PHE A 87 1.41 2.65 -1.60
C PHE A 87 0.18 3.42 -1.14
N MET A 88 -0.63 3.83 -2.11
CA MET A 88 -1.98 4.38 -1.89
C MET A 88 -3.00 3.71 -2.80
N HIS A 89 -4.23 3.60 -2.31
CA HIS A 89 -5.39 3.15 -3.07
C HIS A 89 -6.58 4.09 -2.88
N ASN A 90 -7.17 4.53 -3.98
CA ASN A 90 -8.47 5.18 -4.00
C ASN A 90 -9.45 4.33 -4.79
N GLY A 91 -10.41 3.73 -4.09
CA GLY A 91 -11.38 2.81 -4.69
C GLY A 91 -11.86 1.73 -3.73
N GLY A 92 -12.09 0.56 -4.28
CA GLY A 92 -12.49 -0.64 -3.54
C GLY A 92 -12.43 -1.88 -4.41
N LEU A 93 -12.04 -3.00 -3.85
CA LEU A 93 -11.98 -4.28 -4.55
C LEU A 93 -13.34 -4.97 -4.51
N GLY A 94 -13.91 -5.22 -5.68
CA GLY A 94 -15.18 -5.96 -5.81
C GLY A 94 -15.09 -7.36 -5.20
N ALA A 95 -16.12 -7.78 -4.47
CA ALA A 95 -16.21 -9.08 -3.79
C ALA A 95 -15.05 -9.36 -2.81
N TYR A 96 -14.39 -8.32 -2.29
CA TYR A 96 -13.21 -8.49 -1.42
C TYR A 96 -13.47 -9.43 -0.23
N GLN A 97 -14.62 -9.32 0.43
CA GLN A 97 -14.96 -10.16 1.58
C GLN A 97 -15.07 -11.65 1.23
N ASP A 98 -15.44 -11.97 0.00
CA ASP A 98 -15.58 -13.35 -0.48
C ASP A 98 -14.21 -13.95 -0.79
N VAL A 99 -13.27 -13.13 -1.26
CA VAL A 99 -11.97 -13.61 -1.76
C VAL A 99 -10.81 -13.41 -0.78
N ILE A 100 -10.97 -12.62 0.28
CA ILE A 100 -9.89 -12.26 1.22
C ILE A 100 -9.12 -13.49 1.74
N ARG A 101 -9.83 -14.58 2.04
CA ARG A 101 -9.17 -15.81 2.52
C ARG A 101 -8.29 -16.43 1.45
N ARG A 102 -8.73 -16.39 0.18
CA ARG A 102 -7.97 -16.92 -0.96
C ARG A 102 -6.76 -16.04 -1.25
N LEU A 103 -6.98 -14.74 -1.25
CA LEU A 103 -5.90 -13.78 -1.42
C LEU A 103 -4.78 -13.99 -0.38
N ARG A 104 -5.15 -14.12 0.90
CA ARG A 104 -4.19 -14.41 1.97
C ARG A 104 -3.42 -15.72 1.80
N ASN A 105 -4.03 -16.72 1.18
CA ASN A 105 -3.38 -18.01 0.91
C ASN A 105 -2.43 -17.98 -0.31
N GLU A 106 -2.50 -16.93 -1.12
CA GLU A 106 -1.58 -16.71 -2.24
C GLU A 106 -0.37 -15.85 -1.85
N LEU A 107 -0.42 -15.21 -0.67
CA LEU A 107 0.70 -14.40 -0.17
C LEU A 107 1.79 -15.28 0.42
N GLU A 108 3.03 -14.86 0.23
CA GLU A 108 4.16 -15.40 0.97
C GLU A 108 3.97 -15.14 2.48
N GLU A 109 4.53 -16.03 3.31
CA GLU A 109 4.30 -15.98 4.76
C GLU A 109 4.75 -14.65 5.37
N GLU A 110 5.86 -14.13 4.93
CA GLU A 110 6.42 -12.89 5.40
C GLU A 110 5.49 -11.69 5.10
N THR A 111 5.06 -11.55 3.87
CA THR A 111 4.16 -10.49 3.43
C THR A 111 2.80 -10.60 4.11
N TYR A 112 2.30 -11.85 4.29
CA TYR A 112 1.07 -12.09 5.04
C TYR A 112 1.19 -11.63 6.50
N LEU A 113 2.30 -11.93 7.18
CA LEU A 113 2.55 -11.51 8.56
C LEU A 113 2.73 -10.00 8.70
N GLY A 114 3.12 -9.32 7.63
CA GLY A 114 3.23 -7.86 7.56
C GLY A 114 1.88 -7.12 7.54
N ILE A 115 0.77 -7.80 7.26
CA ILE A 115 -0.57 -7.19 7.24
C ILE A 115 -1.03 -6.91 8.67
N ARG A 116 -1.26 -5.65 8.99
CA ARG A 116 -1.61 -5.18 10.35
C ARG A 116 -3.02 -4.62 10.46
N GLY A 117 -3.56 -4.11 9.38
CA GLY A 117 -4.93 -3.58 9.28
C GLY A 117 -5.90 -4.59 8.69
N SER A 118 -7.02 -4.08 8.18
CA SER A 118 -8.12 -4.93 7.72
C SER A 118 -8.68 -4.48 6.36
N THR A 119 -8.01 -3.57 5.67
CA THR A 119 -8.53 -3.01 4.42
C THR A 119 -8.16 -3.88 3.21
N ASP A 120 -8.99 -3.82 2.19
CA ASP A 120 -8.71 -4.34 0.87
C ASP A 120 -7.43 -3.72 0.27
N SER A 121 -7.20 -2.45 0.56
CA SER A 121 -6.04 -1.69 0.09
C SER A 121 -4.72 -2.24 0.63
N GLU A 122 -4.66 -2.58 1.91
CA GLU A 122 -3.47 -3.17 2.53
C GLU A 122 -3.19 -4.57 1.99
N HIS A 123 -4.25 -5.39 1.77
CA HIS A 123 -4.09 -6.70 1.17
C HIS A 123 -3.68 -6.62 -0.31
N ALA A 124 -4.18 -5.61 -1.05
CA ALA A 124 -3.69 -5.35 -2.39
C ALA A 124 -2.21 -4.97 -2.39
N PHE A 125 -1.78 -4.15 -1.44
CA PHE A 125 -0.37 -3.79 -1.31
C PHE A 125 0.52 -4.98 -0.95
N ALA A 126 0.08 -5.85 -0.04
CA ALA A 126 0.78 -7.10 0.26
C ALA A 126 1.00 -7.93 -1.03
N LEU A 127 -0.05 -8.09 -1.83
CA LEU A 127 0.07 -8.79 -3.12
C LEU A 127 1.01 -8.07 -4.10
N VAL A 128 1.03 -6.75 -4.13
CA VAL A 128 1.98 -5.97 -4.96
C VAL A 128 3.42 -6.25 -4.54
N GLN A 129 3.69 -6.32 -3.24
CA GLN A 129 5.03 -6.63 -2.72
C GLN A 129 5.49 -8.05 -3.12
N ASP A 130 4.60 -9.04 -3.03
CA ASP A 130 4.90 -10.40 -3.49
C ASP A 130 5.11 -10.47 -5.01
N THR A 131 4.27 -9.76 -5.77
CA THR A 131 4.32 -9.74 -7.23
C THR A 131 5.59 -9.05 -7.75
N LEU A 132 6.14 -8.09 -7.01
CA LEU A 132 7.41 -7.46 -7.37
C LEU A 132 8.56 -8.48 -7.40
N GLY A 133 8.44 -9.58 -6.63
CA GLY A 133 9.35 -10.72 -6.66
C GLY A 133 10.59 -10.53 -5.79
N GLU A 134 11.14 -11.65 -5.35
CA GLU A 134 12.30 -11.68 -4.46
C GLU A 134 13.61 -11.29 -5.14
N ASP A 135 13.68 -11.37 -6.47
CA ASP A 135 14.89 -11.07 -7.24
C ASP A 135 15.07 -9.57 -7.53
N VAL A 136 14.06 -8.74 -7.25
CA VAL A 136 14.08 -7.32 -7.59
C VAL A 136 14.52 -6.50 -6.36
N ILE A 137 15.79 -6.13 -6.34
CA ILE A 137 16.41 -5.37 -5.25
C ILE A 137 16.33 -3.86 -5.51
N ASP A 138 16.36 -3.43 -6.77
CA ASP A 138 16.31 -2.02 -7.20
C ASP A 138 15.27 -1.90 -8.33
N PRO A 139 13.97 -1.80 -7.97
CA PRO A 139 12.90 -1.83 -8.96
C PRO A 139 12.91 -0.57 -9.81
N ASP A 140 12.89 -0.72 -11.12
CA ASP A 140 12.62 0.39 -12.01
C ASP A 140 11.10 0.67 -12.15
N VAL A 141 10.75 1.75 -12.84
CA VAL A 141 9.34 2.11 -13.07
C VAL A 141 8.56 1.03 -13.82
N GLY A 142 9.25 0.22 -14.64
CA GLY A 142 8.66 -0.91 -15.36
C GLY A 142 8.29 -2.06 -14.42
N ASP A 143 9.15 -2.34 -13.45
CA ASP A 143 8.92 -3.34 -12.41
C ASP A 143 7.73 -2.93 -11.52
N LEU A 144 7.70 -1.68 -11.06
CA LEU A 144 6.58 -1.13 -10.28
C LEU A 144 5.25 -1.22 -11.05
N ALA A 145 5.25 -0.83 -12.33
CA ALA A 145 4.06 -0.91 -13.18
C ALA A 145 3.66 -2.37 -13.49
N GLY A 146 4.65 -3.25 -13.65
CA GLY A 146 4.46 -4.70 -13.81
C GLY A 146 3.77 -5.29 -12.61
N ALA A 147 4.29 -5.04 -11.41
CA ALA A 147 3.73 -5.53 -10.15
C ALA A 147 2.27 -5.06 -9.95
N LEU A 148 1.97 -3.79 -10.21
CA LEU A 148 0.59 -3.28 -10.14
C LEU A 148 -0.35 -3.99 -11.12
N ARG A 149 0.08 -4.22 -12.35
CA ARG A 149 -0.73 -4.89 -13.39
C ARG A 149 -1.00 -6.35 -13.06
N GLU A 150 0.01 -7.08 -12.61
CA GLU A 150 -0.10 -8.49 -12.27
C GLU A 150 -0.94 -8.70 -11.02
N SER A 151 -0.78 -7.86 -10.01
CA SER A 151 -1.63 -7.86 -8.83
C SER A 151 -3.09 -7.62 -9.16
N LEU A 152 -3.40 -6.66 -10.05
CA LEU A 152 -4.76 -6.44 -10.54
C LEU A 152 -5.31 -7.67 -11.28
N THR A 153 -4.49 -8.31 -12.09
CA THR A 153 -4.86 -9.53 -12.82
C THR A 153 -5.21 -10.65 -11.85
N THR A 154 -4.42 -10.83 -10.80
CA THR A 154 -4.67 -11.82 -9.74
C THR A 154 -5.94 -11.51 -8.96
N LEU A 155 -6.15 -10.27 -8.55
CA LEU A 155 -7.36 -9.84 -7.84
C LEU A 155 -8.63 -10.08 -8.67
N GLU A 156 -8.60 -9.75 -9.97
CA GLU A 156 -9.73 -10.00 -10.87
C GLU A 156 -9.95 -11.49 -11.16
N ARG A 157 -8.88 -12.29 -11.20
CA ARG A 157 -8.98 -13.76 -11.28
C ARG A 157 -9.66 -14.32 -10.05
N LEU A 158 -9.20 -13.96 -8.85
CA LEU A 158 -9.79 -14.43 -7.58
C LEU A 158 -11.27 -14.04 -7.46
N LYS A 159 -11.62 -12.81 -7.83
CA LYS A 159 -13.01 -12.34 -7.85
C LYS A 159 -13.86 -13.21 -8.77
N ARG A 160 -13.40 -13.50 -9.98
CA ARG A 160 -14.13 -14.30 -10.98
C ARG A 160 -14.30 -15.74 -10.56
N GLU A 161 -13.28 -16.33 -9.91
CA GLU A 161 -13.27 -17.75 -9.54
C GLU A 161 -13.96 -18.05 -8.21
N HIS A 162 -13.94 -17.10 -7.27
CA HIS A 162 -14.30 -17.35 -5.87
C HIS A 162 -15.25 -16.32 -5.25
N GLY A 163 -15.53 -15.23 -5.93
CA GLY A 163 -16.39 -14.15 -5.48
C GLY A 163 -17.53 -13.87 -6.45
N ASP A 164 -18.12 -12.70 -6.34
CA ASP A 164 -19.11 -12.21 -7.30
C ASP A 164 -18.39 -11.57 -8.51
N PRO A 165 -18.43 -12.22 -9.69
CA PRO A 165 -17.77 -11.69 -10.88
C PRO A 165 -18.37 -10.37 -11.38
N THR A 166 -19.59 -10.03 -10.95
CA THR A 166 -20.27 -8.78 -11.33
C THR A 166 -19.97 -7.62 -10.40
N ALA A 167 -19.35 -7.89 -9.24
CA ALA A 167 -18.95 -6.83 -8.31
C ALA A 167 -17.86 -5.94 -8.93
N THR A 168 -18.09 -4.64 -8.95
CA THR A 168 -17.15 -3.70 -9.57
C THR A 168 -15.93 -3.46 -8.70
N THR A 169 -14.75 -3.57 -9.28
CA THR A 169 -13.48 -3.14 -8.71
C THR A 169 -13.14 -1.75 -9.24
N TRP A 170 -12.84 -0.82 -8.35
CA TRP A 170 -12.18 0.45 -8.67
C TRP A 170 -10.79 0.44 -8.03
N ALA A 171 -9.74 0.37 -8.85
CA ALA A 171 -8.38 0.30 -8.37
C ALA A 171 -7.53 1.45 -8.95
N ASN A 172 -7.60 2.59 -8.29
CA ASN A 172 -6.68 3.69 -8.53
C ASN A 172 -5.53 3.52 -7.52
N PHE A 173 -4.56 2.70 -7.89
CA PHE A 173 -3.35 2.45 -7.11
C PHE A 173 -2.28 3.49 -7.45
N CYS A 174 -1.46 3.80 -6.47
CA CYS A 174 -0.24 4.58 -6.67
C CYS A 174 0.86 3.95 -5.82
N LEU A 175 1.96 3.58 -6.46
CA LEU A 175 3.12 2.92 -5.88
C LEU A 175 4.37 3.74 -6.17
N THR A 176 5.27 3.83 -5.21
CA THR A 176 6.57 4.49 -5.37
C THR A 176 7.63 3.79 -4.53
N ASP A 177 8.86 3.85 -5.00
CA ASP A 177 10.11 3.50 -4.32
C ASP A 177 10.85 4.73 -3.77
N GLY A 178 10.27 5.94 -3.93
CA GLY A 178 10.87 7.22 -3.57
C GLY A 178 11.59 7.93 -4.72
N GLU A 179 11.79 7.28 -5.86
CA GLU A 179 12.39 7.84 -7.07
C GLU A 179 11.40 7.85 -8.24
N SER A 180 10.71 6.73 -8.42
CA SER A 180 9.73 6.51 -9.48
C SER A 180 8.31 6.42 -8.92
N ILE A 181 7.32 6.73 -9.77
CA ILE A 181 5.90 6.54 -9.45
C ILE A 181 5.25 5.73 -10.56
N ALA A 182 4.59 4.64 -10.17
CA ALA A 182 3.67 3.91 -11.02
C ALA A 182 2.24 4.04 -10.51
N ALA A 183 1.28 4.21 -11.42
CA ALA A 183 -0.12 4.36 -11.03
C ALA A 183 -1.06 3.61 -11.98
N THR A 184 -2.17 3.12 -11.43
CA THR A 184 -3.27 2.54 -12.20
C THR A 184 -4.51 3.42 -12.11
N ARG A 185 -5.30 3.37 -13.17
CA ARG A 185 -6.68 3.85 -13.17
C ARG A 185 -7.54 2.75 -13.78
N TYR A 186 -8.10 1.91 -12.91
CA TYR A 186 -8.83 0.72 -13.33
C TYR A 186 -10.24 0.71 -12.76
N ALA A 187 -11.18 0.34 -13.62
CA ALA A 187 -12.52 -0.08 -13.24
C ALA A 187 -12.84 -1.37 -13.99
N SER A 188 -13.27 -2.42 -13.30
CA SER A 188 -13.73 -3.62 -13.97
C SER A 188 -15.00 -3.31 -14.78
N PRO A 189 -15.19 -3.94 -15.95
CA PRO A 189 -16.43 -3.78 -16.73
C PRO A 189 -17.66 -4.20 -15.92
N GLU A 190 -18.78 -3.51 -16.18
CA GLU A 190 -20.10 -3.88 -15.68
C GLU A 190 -20.61 -5.17 -16.35
#